data_99128f94aa7f411962e5371fe4a99c86
#
_entry.id   99128f94aa7f411962e5371fe4a99c86
#
_cell.length_a   1.000
_cell.length_b   1.000
_cell.length_c   1.000
_cell.angle_alpha   90.00
_cell.angle_beta   90.00
_cell.angle_gamma   90.00
#
_symmetry.space_group_name_H-M   'P 1'
#
loop_
_entity.id
_entity.type
_entity.pdbx_description
1 polymer ?
#
loop_
_entity_poly.entity_id
_entity_poly.type
_entity_poly.pdbx_seq_one_letter_code
_entity_poly.pdbx_strand_id
1 'polypeptide(L)'
;MNRMIELDFGDFILDAELFDTPIARKFAAHLPYTVRLEQWGQELYGSIGRNLGGENPVDDIPPGGIAYTSQGKYICIFFGQKPAWAVEHIGRILDDQWEKLVSHPEQDMVFITLK
;
A
#
# COMPACT_ATOMS: atom_id res chain seq x y z
N MET A 1 -1.46 -7.14 16.85
CA MET A 1 -2.27 -5.90 16.86
C MET A 1 -1.98 -5.08 15.62
N ASN A 2 -3.01 -4.68 14.91
CA ASN A 2 -2.85 -3.88 13.70
C ASN A 2 -2.46 -2.45 14.06
N ARG A 3 -1.70 -1.80 13.18
CA ARG A 3 -1.27 -0.42 13.38
C ARG A 3 -2.03 0.50 12.43
N MET A 4 -2.47 1.63 12.96
CA MET A 4 -3.14 2.65 12.16
C MET A 4 -2.11 3.55 11.50
N ILE A 5 -2.33 3.83 10.22
CA ILE A 5 -1.47 4.72 9.43
C ILE A 5 -2.33 5.69 8.64
N GLU A 6 -1.69 6.75 8.14
CA GLU A 6 -2.30 7.69 7.22
C GLU A 6 -1.57 7.66 5.88
N LEU A 7 -2.33 7.70 4.81
CA LEU A 7 -1.84 7.83 3.45
C LEU A 7 -2.18 9.23 2.97
N ASP A 8 -1.18 10.10 2.94
CA ASP A 8 -1.37 11.50 2.55
C ASP A 8 -0.93 11.66 1.09
N PHE A 9 -1.90 11.89 0.21
CA PHE A 9 -1.66 12.08 -1.22
C PHE A 9 -1.52 13.56 -1.60
N GLY A 10 -1.58 14.46 -0.62
CA GLY A 10 -1.52 15.90 -0.85
C GLY A 10 -2.91 16.50 -0.91
N ASP A 11 -3.72 16.11 -1.89
CA ASP A 11 -5.09 16.61 -2.05
C ASP A 11 -6.05 16.01 -1.02
N PHE A 12 -5.76 14.82 -0.52
CA PHE A 12 -6.59 14.15 0.48
C PHE A 12 -5.75 13.15 1.27
N ILE A 13 -6.28 12.78 2.43
CA ILE A 13 -5.64 11.81 3.33
C ILE A 13 -6.61 10.65 3.52
N LEU A 14 -6.11 9.42 3.39
CA LEU A 14 -6.87 8.22 3.64
C LEU A 14 -6.35 7.53 4.89
N ASP A 15 -7.27 7.00 5.69
CA ASP A 15 -6.91 6.18 6.84
C ASP A 15 -6.74 4.73 6.42
N ALA A 16 -5.75 4.07 7.00
CA ALA A 16 -5.47 2.68 6.70
C ALA A 16 -4.95 1.96 7.93
N GLU A 17 -4.92 0.64 7.87
CA GLU A 17 -4.29 -0.15 8.91
C GLU A 17 -3.31 -1.14 8.30
N LEU A 18 -2.21 -1.36 9.00
CA LEU A 18 -1.26 -2.43 8.68
C LEU A 18 -1.61 -3.64 9.52
N PHE A 19 -1.58 -4.81 8.90
CA PHE A 19 -1.83 -6.07 9.59
C PHE A 19 -0.67 -6.42 10.52
N ASP A 20 -0.90 -7.36 11.41
CA ASP A 20 0.13 -7.86 12.32
C ASP A 20 0.78 -9.12 11.73
N THR A 21 1.35 -8.98 10.54
CA THR A 21 2.10 -10.02 9.86
C THR A 21 3.59 -9.66 9.84
N PRO A 22 4.49 -10.63 9.63
CA PRO A 22 5.93 -10.31 9.64
C PRO A 22 6.34 -9.23 8.66
N ILE A 23 5.86 -9.28 7.41
CA ILE A 23 6.22 -8.26 6.42
C ILE A 23 5.59 -6.92 6.77
N ALA A 24 4.34 -6.90 7.23
CA ALA A 24 3.69 -5.66 7.67
C ALA A 24 4.42 -5.03 8.85
N ARG A 25 4.90 -5.84 9.81
CA ARG A 25 5.69 -5.33 10.92
C ARG A 25 7.01 -4.73 10.46
N LYS A 26 7.68 -5.36 9.50
CA LYS A 26 8.92 -4.81 8.93
C LYS A 26 8.65 -3.49 8.21
N PHE A 27 7.55 -3.42 7.48
CA PHE A 27 7.15 -2.17 6.83
C PHE A 27 6.93 -1.08 7.88
N ALA A 28 6.18 -1.37 8.93
CA ALA A 28 5.88 -0.40 10.00
C ALA A 28 7.14 0.09 10.71
N ALA A 29 8.14 -0.76 10.84
CA ALA A 29 9.37 -0.42 11.56
C ALA A 29 10.16 0.72 10.89
N HIS A 30 9.90 1.00 9.62
CA HIS A 30 10.64 2.00 8.86
C HIS A 30 9.78 3.21 8.47
N LEU A 31 8.59 3.36 9.05
CA LEU A 31 7.77 4.56 8.87
C LEU A 31 8.51 5.79 9.42
N PRO A 32 8.36 6.99 8.82
CA PRO A 32 7.49 7.30 7.68
C PRO A 32 8.15 6.99 6.33
N TYR A 33 7.30 6.98 5.28
CA TYR A 33 7.78 6.84 3.91
C TYR A 33 7.25 7.99 3.06
N THR A 34 8.09 8.47 2.15
CA THR A 34 7.66 9.31 1.04
C THR A 34 7.87 8.51 -0.23
N VAL A 35 6.80 8.20 -0.94
CA VAL A 35 6.86 7.29 -2.07
C VAL A 35 6.38 8.00 -3.33
N ARG A 36 7.23 7.99 -4.36
CA ARG A 36 6.84 8.43 -5.69
C ARG A 36 6.05 7.32 -6.35
N LEU A 37 4.85 7.65 -6.82
CA LEU A 37 3.90 6.66 -7.32
C LEU A 37 3.81 6.67 -8.84
N GLU A 38 3.56 5.49 -9.39
CA GLU A 38 3.15 5.31 -10.76
C GLU A 38 1.82 4.59 -10.76
N GLN A 39 1.01 4.83 -11.79
CA GLN A 39 -0.28 4.20 -11.96
C GLN A 39 -0.20 3.13 -13.04
N TRP A 40 -0.78 1.96 -12.73
CA TRP A 40 -0.97 0.90 -13.70
C TRP A 40 -2.40 0.39 -13.56
N GLY A 41 -3.29 0.85 -14.46
CA GLY A 41 -4.70 0.53 -14.34
C GLY A 41 -5.28 1.05 -13.04
N GLN A 42 -5.82 0.15 -12.24
CA GLN A 42 -6.42 0.46 -10.93
C GLN A 42 -5.48 0.07 -9.80
N GLU A 43 -4.21 0.33 -9.99
CA GLU A 43 -3.17 0.13 -8.99
C GLU A 43 -2.22 1.32 -9.00
N LEU A 44 -1.81 1.76 -7.79
CA LEU A 44 -0.70 2.69 -7.60
C LEU A 44 0.45 1.93 -6.97
N TYR A 45 1.67 2.16 -7.45
CA TYR A 45 2.84 1.50 -6.87
C TYR A 45 4.04 2.42 -6.89
N GLY A 46 4.98 2.16 -5.98
CA GLY A 46 6.22 2.91 -5.93
C GLY A 46 7.23 2.24 -5.01
N SER A 47 8.50 2.47 -5.27
CA SER A 47 9.57 1.88 -4.51
C SER A 47 9.70 2.51 -3.13
N ILE A 48 9.84 1.68 -2.10
CA ILE A 48 10.19 2.15 -0.76
C ILE A 48 11.69 2.07 -0.49
N GLY A 49 12.47 1.56 -1.45
CA GLY A 49 13.92 1.49 -1.33
C GLY A 49 14.44 0.45 -0.35
N ARG A 50 13.57 -0.44 0.16
CA ARG A 50 13.95 -1.45 1.13
C ARG A 50 13.45 -2.81 0.72
N ASN A 51 14.30 -3.81 0.87
CA ASN A 51 13.90 -5.21 0.67
C ASN A 51 13.44 -5.77 2.02
N LEU A 52 12.13 -5.94 2.17
CA LEU A 52 11.54 -6.50 3.39
C LEU A 52 11.44 -8.03 3.34
N GLY A 53 11.83 -8.64 2.22
CA GLY A 53 11.72 -10.07 2.04
C GLY A 53 10.32 -10.49 1.63
N GLY A 54 10.04 -11.78 1.77
CA GLY A 54 8.73 -12.35 1.46
C GLY A 54 8.46 -13.50 2.40
N GLU A 55 7.18 -13.78 2.64
CA GLU A 55 6.80 -14.85 3.54
C GLU A 55 5.58 -15.62 3.04
N ASN A 56 4.48 -14.91 2.76
CA ASN A 56 3.23 -15.56 2.38
C ASN A 56 2.54 -14.77 1.28
N PRO A 57 3.12 -14.74 0.06
CA PRO A 57 2.54 -13.94 -1.02
C PRO A 57 1.20 -14.51 -1.47
N VAL A 58 0.29 -13.60 -1.85
CA VAL A 58 -1.04 -13.95 -2.33
C VAL A 58 -1.27 -13.27 -3.68
N ASP A 59 -2.14 -13.84 -4.50
CA ASP A 59 -2.42 -13.33 -5.84
C ASP A 59 -3.77 -12.62 -5.94
N ASP A 60 -4.45 -12.43 -4.83
CA ASP A 60 -5.74 -11.74 -4.78
C ASP A 60 -5.75 -10.73 -3.65
N ILE A 61 -5.93 -9.45 -4.02
CA ILE A 61 -6.00 -8.34 -3.07
C ILE A 61 -7.33 -7.62 -3.30
N PRO A 62 -8.19 -7.51 -2.29
CA PRO A 62 -9.45 -6.79 -2.44
C PRO A 62 -9.22 -5.29 -2.63
N PRO A 63 -10.20 -4.56 -3.21
CA PRO A 63 -10.08 -3.10 -3.34
C PRO A 63 -9.80 -2.43 -2.00
N GLY A 64 -8.86 -1.49 -2.01
CA GLY A 64 -8.36 -0.84 -0.80
C GLY A 64 -7.19 -1.56 -0.16
N GLY A 65 -6.82 -2.73 -0.68
CA GLY A 65 -5.70 -3.49 -0.13
C GLY A 65 -4.36 -2.83 -0.39
N ILE A 66 -3.47 -2.95 0.59
CA ILE A 66 -2.10 -2.45 0.54
C ILE A 66 -1.19 -3.67 0.57
N ALA A 67 -0.24 -3.70 -0.38
CA ALA A 67 0.65 -4.84 -0.51
C ALA A 67 2.09 -4.40 -0.69
N TYR A 68 3.01 -5.35 -0.50
CA TYR A 68 4.43 -5.15 -0.72
C TYR A 68 4.97 -6.28 -1.58
N THR A 69 5.91 -5.97 -2.46
CA THR A 69 6.67 -6.98 -3.19
C THR A 69 8.15 -6.64 -3.15
N SER A 70 8.98 -7.66 -2.88
CA SER A 70 10.44 -7.51 -2.94
C SER A 70 10.93 -7.33 -4.38
N GLN A 71 10.12 -7.74 -5.33
CA GLN A 71 10.43 -7.53 -6.75
C GLN A 71 10.15 -6.06 -7.10
N GLY A 72 11.21 -5.27 -7.15
CA GLY A 72 11.14 -3.83 -7.30
C GLY A 72 11.06 -3.06 -5.98
N LYS A 73 10.88 -3.74 -4.86
CA LYS A 73 10.74 -3.14 -3.52
C LYS A 73 9.58 -2.15 -3.49
N TYR A 74 8.44 -2.57 -4.06
CA TYR A 74 7.28 -1.70 -4.23
C TYR A 74 6.27 -1.86 -3.10
N ILE A 75 5.73 -0.72 -2.65
CA ILE A 75 4.41 -0.71 -2.02
C ILE A 75 3.39 -0.59 -3.15
N CYS A 76 2.29 -1.32 -3.03
CA CYS A 76 1.22 -1.36 -4.02
C CYS A 76 -0.11 -1.07 -3.33
N ILE A 77 -0.94 -0.22 -3.95
CA ILE A 77 -2.27 0.12 -3.45
C ILE A 77 -3.25 -0.24 -4.55
N PHE A 78 -4.14 -1.19 -4.27
CA PHE A 78 -5.09 -1.72 -5.25
C PHE A 78 -6.46 -1.12 -5.02
N PHE A 79 -7.08 -0.65 -6.09
CA PHE A 79 -8.43 -0.09 -6.00
C PHE A 79 -9.34 -0.59 -7.12
N GLY A 80 -9.09 -1.81 -7.62
CA GLY A 80 -10.00 -2.40 -8.59
C GLY A 80 -9.44 -3.51 -9.46
N GLN A 81 -8.16 -3.85 -9.34
CA GLN A 81 -7.58 -4.92 -10.15
C GLN A 81 -6.75 -5.87 -9.31
N LYS A 82 -6.42 -7.02 -9.88
CA LYS A 82 -5.56 -8.00 -9.24
C LYS A 82 -4.10 -7.68 -9.45
N PRO A 83 -3.22 -8.13 -8.52
CA PRO A 83 -1.77 -8.01 -8.72
C PRO A 83 -1.30 -8.75 -9.96
N ALA A 84 -0.22 -8.24 -10.57
CA ALA A 84 0.40 -8.90 -11.73
C ALA A 84 1.10 -10.19 -11.34
N TRP A 85 1.56 -10.28 -10.08
CA TRP A 85 2.16 -11.49 -9.50
C TRP A 85 1.82 -11.51 -8.02
N ALA A 86 2.13 -12.62 -7.34
CA ALA A 86 1.82 -12.75 -5.92
C ALA A 86 2.60 -11.73 -5.09
N VAL A 87 1.92 -11.09 -4.15
CA VAL A 87 2.45 -10.01 -3.32
C VAL A 87 2.09 -10.25 -1.84
N GLU A 88 2.83 -9.61 -0.94
CA GLU A 88 2.54 -9.67 0.49
C GLU A 88 1.41 -8.69 0.83
N HIS A 89 0.29 -9.21 1.32
CA HIS A 89 -0.83 -8.36 1.72
C HIS A 89 -0.54 -7.82 3.12
N ILE A 90 -0.21 -6.53 3.22
CA ILE A 90 0.29 -5.93 4.46
C ILE A 90 -0.70 -5.02 5.17
N GLY A 91 -1.77 -4.61 4.51
CA GLY A 91 -2.74 -3.71 5.13
C GLY A 91 -3.91 -3.42 4.23
N ARG A 92 -4.75 -2.49 4.69
CA ARG A 92 -5.93 -2.07 3.92
C ARG A 92 -6.32 -0.64 4.27
N ILE A 93 -6.89 0.04 3.30
CA ILE A 93 -7.54 1.34 3.51
C ILE A 93 -8.87 1.09 4.22
N LEU A 94 -9.19 1.91 5.21
CA LEU A 94 -10.40 1.71 6.03
C LEU A 94 -11.66 2.10 5.29
N ASP A 95 -12.73 1.39 5.58
CA ASP A 95 -14.07 1.65 5.04
C ASP A 95 -13.99 1.69 3.51
N ASP A 96 -14.74 2.59 2.90
CA ASP A 96 -14.74 2.77 1.45
C ASP A 96 -13.88 3.96 1.00
N GLN A 97 -12.93 4.39 1.83
CA GLN A 97 -12.09 5.55 1.51
C GLN A 97 -11.26 5.34 0.23
N TRP A 98 -10.96 4.08 -0.12
CA TRP A 98 -10.24 3.75 -1.34
C TRP A 98 -10.99 4.21 -2.61
N GLU A 99 -12.29 4.44 -2.52
CA GLU A 99 -13.08 4.93 -3.67
C GLU A 99 -12.59 6.30 -4.14
N LYS A 100 -11.93 7.06 -3.27
CA LYS A 100 -11.30 8.31 -3.64
C LYS A 100 -10.26 8.11 -4.74
N LEU A 101 -9.56 6.97 -4.72
CA LEU A 101 -8.57 6.64 -5.74
C LEU A 101 -9.21 6.25 -7.07
N VAL A 102 -10.43 5.71 -7.04
CA VAL A 102 -11.17 5.40 -8.27
C VAL A 102 -11.49 6.69 -9.03
N SER A 103 -11.92 7.72 -8.31
CA SER A 103 -12.24 9.02 -8.92
C SER A 103 -11.02 9.91 -9.15
N HIS A 104 -9.91 9.65 -8.46
CA HIS A 104 -8.67 10.44 -8.57
C HIS A 104 -7.46 9.50 -8.67
N PRO A 105 -7.34 8.72 -9.76
CA PRO A 105 -6.29 7.69 -9.86
C PRO A 105 -4.89 8.22 -10.16
N GLU A 106 -4.78 9.43 -10.69
CA GLU A 106 -3.50 10.02 -11.10
C GLU A 106 -2.76 10.65 -9.92
N GLN A 107 -2.44 9.83 -8.94
CA GLN A 107 -1.64 10.27 -7.80
C GLN A 107 -0.16 9.98 -8.08
N ASP A 108 0.71 10.96 -7.85
CA ASP A 108 2.14 10.82 -8.15
C ASP A 108 3.01 10.71 -6.89
N MET A 109 2.43 10.85 -5.72
CA MET A 109 3.18 10.76 -4.47
C MET A 109 2.25 10.43 -3.31
N VAL A 110 2.77 9.67 -2.34
CA VAL A 110 2.08 9.44 -1.07
C VAL A 110 3.09 9.55 0.07
N PHE A 111 2.68 10.22 1.14
CA PHE A 111 3.42 10.28 2.39
C PHE A 111 2.69 9.38 3.40
N ILE A 112 3.40 8.38 3.92
CA ILE A 112 2.83 7.36 4.78
C ILE A 112 3.39 7.54 6.19
N THR A 113 2.51 7.80 7.13
CA THR A 113 2.90 8.04 8.52
C THR A 113 2.09 7.18 9.48
N LEU A 114 2.68 6.97 10.66
CA LEU A 114 1.96 6.34 11.75
C LEU A 114 0.90 7.32 12.27
N LYS A 115 -0.28 6.79 12.52
CA LYS A 115 -1.38 7.61 13.04
C LYS A 115 -1.42 7.60 14.57
#